data_f1ab8b5fb339bfe0733d876c96981362
#
_entry.id   f1ab8b5fb339bfe0733d876c96981362
#
_cell.length_a   1.000
_cell.length_b   1.000
_cell.length_c   1.000
_cell.angle_alpha   90.00
_cell.angle_beta   90.00
_cell.angle_gamma   90.00
#
_symmetry.space_group_name_H-M   'P 1'
#
loop_
_entity.id
_entity.type
_entity.pdbx_description
1 polymer ?
#
loop_
_entity_poly.entity_id
_entity_poly.type
_entity_poly.pdbx_seq_one_letter_code
_entity_poly.pdbx_strand_id
1 'polypeptide(L)'
;IDFTSDIMEQYDLPTEEKPAQIGVRFEAPQKHFQKLIDIAYDFKLYRKDDKVSLRSFCTNNNAAYVAVEETYGNHSYNGHAKKDEAFRNNMTNFGILMEIKGIKEPFKWARELVNKVQENSTGLFYSPTREPSTTSEGIDVSATKIENLDVVKDAFQGYYSYIEDFINDMKKVFPTLEDDWGIYVPEVKYLAPEPLVNYKDLSLTKYPNVHFVGDALSARGISVSGAHGTLVAEQILSLEDAINDFLNDPVNNKEPHEMGDIHKNLIGGLTMPKENTNKLNR
;
A
#
# COMPACT_ATOMS: atom_id res chain seq x y z
N ILE A 1 1.06 -3.59 13.08
CA ILE A 1 0.14 -4.75 12.96
C ILE A 1 0.36 -5.69 14.13
N ASP A 2 1.59 -6.16 14.44
CA ASP A 2 1.83 -7.08 15.57
C ASP A 2 1.28 -6.51 16.88
N PHE A 3 1.64 -5.27 17.23
CA PHE A 3 1.10 -4.60 18.41
C PHE A 3 -0.44 -4.60 18.46
N THR A 4 -1.12 -4.34 17.34
CA THR A 4 -2.59 -4.35 17.28
C THR A 4 -3.13 -5.77 17.45
N SER A 5 -2.49 -6.76 16.80
CA SER A 5 -2.86 -8.18 16.93
C SER A 5 -2.66 -8.69 18.35
N ASP A 6 -1.55 -8.33 19.00
CA ASP A 6 -1.25 -8.71 20.39
C ASP A 6 -2.30 -8.14 21.36
N ILE A 7 -2.71 -6.88 21.17
CA ILE A 7 -3.78 -6.28 21.96
C ILE A 7 -5.11 -7.00 21.73
N MET A 8 -5.46 -7.31 20.49
CA MET A 8 -6.70 -8.01 20.18
C MET A 8 -6.75 -9.39 20.83
N GLU A 9 -5.63 -10.13 20.79
CA GLU A 9 -5.51 -11.44 21.44
C GLU A 9 -5.53 -11.31 22.97
N GLN A 10 -4.70 -10.41 23.54
CA GLN A 10 -4.60 -10.20 24.98
C GLN A 10 -5.93 -9.86 25.64
N TYR A 11 -6.77 -9.09 24.99
CA TYR A 11 -8.06 -8.62 25.52
C TYR A 11 -9.27 -9.38 24.96
N ASP A 12 -9.04 -10.45 24.22
CA ASP A 12 -10.08 -11.27 23.58
C ASP A 12 -11.11 -10.37 22.87
N LEU A 13 -10.59 -9.52 21.96
CA LEU A 13 -11.44 -8.61 21.21
C LEU A 13 -12.05 -9.32 19.99
N PRO A 14 -13.32 -9.13 19.71
CA PRO A 14 -13.92 -9.65 18.50
C PRO A 14 -13.31 -8.98 17.27
N THR A 15 -12.93 -9.79 16.28
CA THR A 15 -12.26 -9.34 15.06
C THR A 15 -12.98 -9.81 13.81
N GLU A 16 -12.73 -9.10 12.70
CA GLU A 16 -13.13 -9.49 11.37
C GLU A 16 -11.89 -9.77 10.52
N GLU A 17 -11.85 -10.94 9.89
CA GLU A 17 -10.78 -11.31 8.95
C GLU A 17 -10.84 -10.47 7.68
N LYS A 18 -9.68 -10.01 7.23
CA LYS A 18 -9.54 -9.30 5.94
C LYS A 18 -8.93 -10.20 4.88
N PRO A 19 -9.36 -10.08 3.62
CA PRO A 19 -8.82 -10.90 2.55
C PRO A 19 -7.32 -10.62 2.34
N ALA A 20 -6.54 -11.68 2.12
CA ALA A 20 -5.14 -11.53 1.74
C ALA A 20 -5.02 -10.89 0.36
N GLN A 21 -4.12 -9.93 0.23
CA GLN A 21 -3.72 -9.34 -1.06
C GLN A 21 -2.27 -9.74 -1.33
N ILE A 22 -2.09 -10.65 -2.26
CA ILE A 22 -0.78 -11.22 -2.61
C ILE A 22 -0.61 -11.27 -4.11
N GLY A 23 0.62 -11.14 -4.57
CA GLY A 23 0.93 -11.22 -5.99
C GLY A 23 2.39 -10.98 -6.28
N VAL A 24 2.65 -10.19 -7.30
CA VAL A 24 4.00 -9.94 -7.83
C VAL A 24 4.20 -8.45 -8.10
N ARG A 25 5.44 -7.98 -7.99
CA ARG A 25 5.83 -6.67 -8.48
C ARG A 25 6.22 -6.78 -9.94
N PHE A 26 5.40 -6.21 -10.81
CA PHE A 26 5.65 -6.16 -12.25
C PHE A 26 6.52 -4.96 -12.60
N GLU A 27 7.47 -5.14 -13.53
CA GLU A 27 8.33 -4.09 -14.04
C GLU A 27 8.50 -4.22 -15.55
N ALA A 28 8.44 -3.09 -16.26
CA ALA A 28 8.73 -3.01 -17.69
C ALA A 28 9.18 -1.58 -18.08
N PRO A 29 9.81 -1.40 -19.27
CA PRO A 29 10.10 -0.07 -19.77
C PRO A 29 8.87 0.82 -19.89
N GLN A 30 8.97 2.05 -19.42
CA GLN A 30 7.88 3.04 -19.37
C GLN A 30 7.22 3.26 -20.75
N LYS A 31 8.00 3.17 -21.83
CA LYS A 31 7.53 3.38 -23.22
C LYS A 31 6.26 2.56 -23.56
N HIS A 32 6.11 1.37 -22.94
CA HIS A 32 4.95 0.51 -23.17
C HIS A 32 3.65 1.06 -22.58
N PHE A 33 3.76 1.87 -21.52
CA PHE A 33 2.62 2.43 -20.78
C PHE A 33 2.46 3.93 -20.97
N GLN A 34 3.27 4.59 -21.82
CA GLN A 34 3.34 6.04 -21.91
C GLN A 34 1.97 6.70 -22.11
N LYS A 35 1.13 6.16 -22.99
CA LYS A 35 -0.22 6.71 -23.24
C LYS A 35 -1.11 6.71 -22.01
N LEU A 36 -0.95 5.73 -21.10
CA LEU A 36 -1.68 5.69 -19.84
C LEU A 36 -1.09 6.65 -18.82
N ILE A 37 0.24 6.71 -18.75
CA ILE A 37 0.97 7.59 -17.83
C ILE A 37 0.67 9.07 -18.12
N ASP A 38 0.53 9.44 -19.39
CA ASP A 38 0.17 10.79 -19.81
C ASP A 38 -1.24 11.21 -19.35
N ILE A 39 -2.12 10.23 -19.08
CA ILE A 39 -3.48 10.47 -18.56
C ILE A 39 -3.48 10.44 -17.03
N ALA A 40 -2.83 9.45 -16.42
CA ALA A 40 -2.81 9.24 -14.99
C ALA A 40 -1.49 8.61 -14.54
N TYR A 41 -0.78 9.31 -13.64
CA TYR A 41 0.49 8.82 -13.09
C TYR A 41 0.34 7.46 -12.41
N ASP A 42 -0.68 7.30 -11.56
CA ASP A 42 -1.01 6.05 -10.86
C ASP A 42 -2.27 5.43 -11.47
N PHE A 43 -2.12 4.89 -12.66
CA PHE A 43 -3.21 4.20 -13.35
C PHE A 43 -3.59 2.88 -12.66
N LYS A 44 -4.85 2.48 -12.84
CA LYS A 44 -5.37 1.23 -12.27
C LYS A 44 -5.88 0.32 -13.38
N LEU A 45 -5.28 -0.88 -13.45
CA LEU A 45 -5.76 -1.97 -14.29
C LEU A 45 -6.50 -2.97 -13.40
N TYR A 46 -7.63 -3.46 -13.84
CA TYR A 46 -8.47 -4.39 -13.10
C TYR A 46 -8.83 -5.60 -13.93
N ARG A 47 -8.79 -6.76 -13.28
CA ARG A 47 -9.42 -7.98 -13.76
C ARG A 47 -10.25 -8.57 -12.63
N LYS A 48 -11.46 -9.00 -12.91
CA LYS A 48 -12.37 -9.56 -11.91
C LYS A 48 -12.94 -10.88 -12.41
N ASP A 49 -12.73 -11.91 -11.61
CA ASP A 49 -13.34 -13.21 -11.74
C ASP A 49 -14.23 -13.51 -10.52
N ASP A 50 -14.95 -14.61 -10.53
CA ASP A 50 -15.88 -14.95 -9.44
C ASP A 50 -15.18 -15.09 -8.07
N LYS A 51 -14.00 -15.71 -8.07
CA LYS A 51 -13.23 -16.02 -6.85
C LYS A 51 -12.07 -15.09 -6.60
N VAL A 52 -11.53 -14.47 -7.64
CA VAL A 52 -10.29 -13.67 -7.59
C VAL A 52 -10.52 -12.33 -8.24
N SER A 53 -10.12 -11.27 -7.58
CA SER A 53 -9.99 -9.96 -8.21
C SER A 53 -8.52 -9.53 -8.21
N LEU A 54 -8.04 -9.05 -9.36
CA LEU A 54 -6.69 -8.53 -9.52
C LEU A 54 -6.76 -7.05 -9.84
N ARG A 55 -5.77 -6.34 -9.34
CA ARG A 55 -5.57 -4.93 -9.69
C ARG A 55 -4.11 -4.55 -9.72
N SER A 56 -3.77 -3.55 -10.56
CA SER A 56 -2.50 -2.86 -10.41
C SER A 56 -2.51 -2.01 -9.15
N PHE A 57 -1.39 -1.95 -8.45
CA PHE A 57 -1.25 -1.26 -7.18
C PHE A 57 0.06 -0.47 -7.12
N CYS A 58 0.00 0.75 -6.57
CA CYS A 58 1.18 1.56 -6.31
C CYS A 58 2.11 1.69 -7.53
N THR A 59 1.62 2.32 -8.59
CA THR A 59 2.37 2.53 -9.83
C THR A 59 3.45 3.58 -9.65
N ASN A 60 4.67 3.24 -10.07
CA ASN A 60 5.80 4.15 -10.10
C ASN A 60 6.32 4.28 -11.54
N ASN A 61 6.66 5.48 -11.95
CA ASN A 61 7.07 5.78 -13.31
C ASN A 61 8.34 6.60 -13.34
N ASN A 62 9.09 6.52 -14.43
CA ASN A 62 10.24 7.33 -14.79
C ASN A 62 11.50 7.03 -13.96
N ALA A 63 11.54 7.37 -12.70
CA ALA A 63 12.57 6.98 -11.74
C ALA A 63 12.03 5.88 -10.81
N ALA A 64 11.55 4.80 -11.41
CA ALA A 64 10.83 3.73 -10.77
C ALA A 64 11.76 2.57 -10.41
N TYR A 65 11.86 2.27 -9.13
CA TYR A 65 12.70 1.23 -8.57
C TYR A 65 11.86 0.19 -7.85
N VAL A 66 12.28 -1.06 -7.94
CA VAL A 66 11.76 -2.14 -7.09
C VAL A 66 12.69 -2.27 -5.90
N ALA A 67 12.13 -2.38 -4.69
CA ALA A 67 12.92 -2.55 -3.47
C ALA A 67 12.38 -3.72 -2.64
N VAL A 68 13.30 -4.36 -1.91
CA VAL A 68 12.97 -5.34 -0.87
C VAL A 68 12.57 -4.60 0.39
N GLU A 69 11.44 -4.98 0.96
CA GLU A 69 10.98 -4.52 2.26
C GLU A 69 10.79 -5.73 3.17
N GLU A 70 11.23 -5.61 4.42
CA GLU A 70 10.98 -6.63 5.43
C GLU A 70 9.72 -6.28 6.24
N THR A 71 8.83 -7.25 6.35
CA THR A 71 7.60 -7.14 7.14
C THR A 71 7.35 -8.46 7.85
N TYR A 72 7.29 -8.45 9.17
CA TYR A 72 7.07 -9.66 9.99
C TYR A 72 8.11 -10.78 9.77
N GLY A 73 9.36 -10.42 9.56
CA GLY A 73 10.44 -11.37 9.28
C GLY A 73 10.36 -12.00 7.88
N ASN A 74 9.49 -11.51 7.02
CA ASN A 74 9.39 -11.90 5.62
C ASN A 74 9.77 -10.74 4.72
N HIS A 75 10.38 -11.04 3.59
CA HIS A 75 10.67 -10.05 2.57
C HIS A 75 9.52 -9.96 1.56
N SER A 76 9.30 -8.77 1.07
CA SER A 76 8.32 -8.47 0.03
C SER A 76 8.88 -7.41 -0.90
N TYR A 77 8.50 -7.44 -2.17
CA TYR A 77 8.91 -6.39 -3.10
C TYR A 77 7.89 -5.26 -3.12
N ASN A 78 8.40 -4.03 -3.12
CA ASN A 78 7.57 -2.84 -3.26
C ASN A 78 8.18 -1.88 -4.28
N GLY A 79 7.41 -0.90 -4.72
CA GLY A 79 7.87 0.11 -5.68
C GLY A 79 8.15 1.44 -5.03
N HIS A 80 9.26 2.03 -5.45
CA HIS A 80 9.68 3.37 -5.03
C HIS A 80 9.92 4.26 -6.24
N ALA A 81 9.60 5.55 -6.10
CA ALA A 81 9.92 6.56 -7.08
C ALA A 81 10.85 7.62 -6.49
N LYS A 82 11.93 7.93 -7.19
CA LYS A 82 12.84 9.03 -6.85
C LYS A 82 12.37 10.32 -7.51
N LYS A 83 12.47 11.44 -6.80
CA LYS A 83 12.10 12.76 -7.34
C LYS A 83 13.19 13.37 -8.21
N ASP A 84 14.47 13.08 -7.88
CA ASP A 84 15.62 13.64 -8.56
C ASP A 84 15.75 13.04 -9.98
N GLU A 85 15.90 13.92 -10.97
CA GLU A 85 16.08 13.55 -12.39
C GLU A 85 17.33 12.69 -12.64
N ALA A 86 18.34 12.81 -11.79
CA ALA A 86 19.55 11.98 -11.85
C ALA A 86 19.24 10.48 -11.71
N PHE A 87 18.10 10.12 -11.09
CA PHE A 87 17.67 8.74 -10.91
C PHE A 87 16.70 8.24 -12.00
N ARG A 88 16.52 8.98 -13.09
CA ARG A 88 15.68 8.52 -14.20
C ARG A 88 16.21 7.22 -14.78
N ASN A 89 15.33 6.20 -14.83
CA ASN A 89 15.64 4.89 -15.39
C ASN A 89 14.68 4.48 -16.52
N ASN A 90 13.70 5.33 -16.84
CA ASN A 90 12.67 5.09 -17.85
C ASN A 90 11.91 3.76 -17.66
N MET A 91 11.79 3.34 -16.42
CA MET A 91 11.03 2.15 -16.02
C MET A 91 9.68 2.53 -15.43
N THR A 92 8.77 1.58 -15.50
CA THR A 92 7.49 1.60 -14.80
C THR A 92 7.37 0.30 -14.02
N ASN A 93 6.98 0.38 -12.76
CA ASN A 93 6.62 -0.79 -11.99
C ASN A 93 5.32 -0.60 -11.22
N PHE A 94 4.61 -1.68 -10.97
CA PHE A 94 3.40 -1.73 -10.15
C PHE A 94 3.16 -3.13 -9.61
N GLY A 95 2.52 -3.24 -8.45
CA GLY A 95 2.07 -4.52 -7.93
C GLY A 95 0.92 -5.06 -8.78
N ILE A 96 0.92 -6.36 -9.08
CA ILE A 96 -0.26 -7.10 -9.54
C ILE A 96 -0.71 -7.91 -8.34
N LEU A 97 -1.71 -7.40 -7.62
CA LEU A 97 -2.19 -8.02 -6.40
C LEU A 97 -3.53 -8.72 -6.62
N MET A 98 -3.59 -9.95 -6.16
CA MET A 98 -4.81 -10.75 -6.10
C MET A 98 -5.45 -10.60 -4.73
N GLU A 99 -6.75 -10.41 -4.72
CA GLU A 99 -7.61 -10.62 -3.57
C GLU A 99 -8.43 -11.87 -3.81
N ILE A 100 -8.27 -12.87 -2.94
CA ILE A 100 -8.87 -14.19 -3.10
C ILE A 100 -9.96 -14.37 -2.04
N LYS A 101 -11.18 -14.64 -2.50
CA LYS A 101 -12.33 -14.86 -1.62
C LYS A 101 -12.35 -16.27 -1.05
N GLY A 102 -12.76 -16.39 0.21
CA GLY A 102 -13.02 -17.68 0.85
C GLY A 102 -11.78 -18.41 1.35
N ILE A 103 -10.62 -17.76 1.36
CA ILE A 103 -9.44 -18.27 2.07
C ILE A 103 -9.73 -18.21 3.58
N LYS A 104 -9.53 -19.32 4.25
CA LYS A 104 -9.53 -19.36 5.72
C LYS A 104 -8.20 -18.85 6.24
N GLU A 105 -8.22 -18.08 7.33
CA GLU A 105 -7.03 -17.48 7.93
C GLU A 105 -6.11 -16.80 6.88
N PRO A 106 -6.62 -15.78 6.14
CA PRO A 106 -5.93 -15.25 4.95
C PRO A 106 -4.56 -14.66 5.28
N PHE A 107 -4.37 -14.12 6.47
CA PHE A 107 -3.08 -13.61 6.93
C PHE A 107 -2.04 -14.74 7.08
N LYS A 108 -2.43 -15.84 7.72
CA LYS A 108 -1.57 -17.02 7.89
C LYS A 108 -1.24 -17.68 6.55
N TRP A 109 -2.25 -17.86 5.70
CA TRP A 109 -2.07 -18.39 4.35
C TRP A 109 -1.08 -17.57 3.53
N ALA A 110 -1.19 -16.24 3.56
CA ALA A 110 -0.26 -15.35 2.85
C ALA A 110 1.18 -15.50 3.37
N ARG A 111 1.38 -15.62 4.69
CA ARG A 111 2.71 -15.85 5.27
C ARG A 111 3.30 -17.20 4.88
N GLU A 112 2.51 -18.26 4.89
CA GLU A 112 2.95 -19.59 4.46
C GLU A 112 3.38 -19.59 2.99
N LEU A 113 2.65 -18.90 2.12
CA LEU A 113 3.02 -18.74 0.72
C LEU A 113 4.35 -17.98 0.57
N VAL A 114 4.50 -16.86 1.28
CA VAL A 114 5.75 -16.07 1.27
C VAL A 114 6.92 -16.91 1.76
N ASN A 115 6.77 -17.61 2.88
CA ASN A 115 7.81 -18.50 3.41
C ASN A 115 8.24 -19.54 2.36
N LYS A 116 7.28 -20.12 1.65
CA LYS A 116 7.56 -21.11 0.60
C LYS A 116 8.35 -20.51 -0.57
N VAL A 117 8.02 -19.30 -1.00
CA VAL A 117 8.80 -18.58 -2.03
C VAL A 117 10.22 -18.29 -1.55
N GLN A 118 10.40 -18.04 -0.26
CA GLN A 118 11.65 -17.58 0.34
C GLN A 118 12.50 -18.68 0.99
N GLU A 119 12.15 -19.95 0.85
CA GLU A 119 12.89 -21.07 1.46
C GLU A 119 14.39 -21.04 1.18
N ASN A 120 14.80 -20.56 -0.02
CA ASN A 120 16.19 -20.55 -0.47
C ASN A 120 16.69 -19.19 -0.96
N SER A 121 15.91 -18.12 -0.79
CA SER A 121 16.26 -16.79 -1.29
C SER A 121 15.46 -15.69 -0.58
N THR A 122 15.95 -14.46 -0.63
CA THR A 122 15.20 -13.28 -0.18
C THR A 122 13.91 -13.08 -0.99
N GLY A 123 13.95 -13.45 -2.27
CA GLY A 123 12.84 -13.40 -3.21
C GLY A 123 13.30 -13.75 -4.61
N LEU A 124 12.36 -13.88 -5.53
CA LEU A 124 12.59 -14.39 -6.88
C LEU A 124 12.35 -13.30 -7.92
N PHE A 125 13.13 -13.34 -9.00
CA PHE A 125 12.88 -12.57 -10.21
C PHE A 125 12.74 -13.50 -11.41
N TYR A 126 11.70 -13.26 -12.20
CA TYR A 126 11.50 -13.93 -13.47
C TYR A 126 11.25 -12.91 -14.58
N SER A 127 11.87 -13.16 -15.73
CA SER A 127 11.60 -12.43 -16.96
C SER A 127 11.93 -13.32 -18.17
N PRO A 128 11.18 -13.23 -19.25
CA PRO A 128 11.55 -13.89 -20.52
C PRO A 128 12.87 -13.38 -21.10
N THR A 129 13.16 -12.09 -20.95
CA THR A 129 14.27 -11.44 -21.68
C THR A 129 15.16 -10.52 -20.83
N ARG A 130 14.77 -10.21 -19.58
CA ARG A 130 15.43 -9.19 -18.76
C ARG A 130 16.25 -9.79 -17.62
N GLU A 131 17.22 -9.02 -17.15
CA GLU A 131 17.89 -9.23 -15.87
C GLU A 131 17.16 -8.41 -14.79
N PRO A 132 17.25 -8.83 -13.50
CA PRO A 132 16.73 -8.03 -12.41
C PRO A 132 17.43 -6.65 -12.41
N SER A 133 16.68 -5.63 -12.01
CA SER A 133 17.25 -4.29 -11.83
C SER A 133 18.36 -4.34 -10.80
N THR A 134 19.45 -3.61 -11.05
CA THR A 134 20.57 -3.54 -10.12
C THR A 134 20.25 -2.64 -8.94
N THR A 135 20.77 -3.00 -7.78
CA THR A 135 20.71 -2.17 -6.58
C THR A 135 21.25 -0.77 -6.90
N SER A 136 20.50 0.25 -6.55
CA SER A 136 20.92 1.64 -6.63
C SER A 136 21.11 2.22 -5.24
N GLU A 137 21.71 3.40 -5.13
CA GLU A 137 22.01 4.03 -3.86
C GLU A 137 20.75 4.11 -2.95
N GLY A 138 20.81 3.39 -1.82
CA GLY A 138 19.73 3.30 -0.83
C GLY A 138 18.52 2.46 -1.23
N ILE A 139 18.60 1.65 -2.29
CA ILE A 139 17.54 0.73 -2.71
C ILE A 139 18.15 -0.67 -2.90
N ASP A 140 17.76 -1.61 -2.05
CA ASP A 140 18.12 -3.01 -2.19
C ASP A 140 17.11 -3.72 -3.08
N VAL A 141 17.60 -4.38 -4.14
CA VAL A 141 16.81 -5.13 -5.12
C VAL A 141 17.21 -6.61 -5.12
N SER A 142 17.72 -7.11 -4.02
CA SER A 142 18.17 -8.51 -3.93
C SER A 142 17.07 -9.47 -4.39
N ALA A 143 17.29 -10.14 -5.53
CA ALA A 143 16.38 -11.13 -6.08
C ALA A 143 17.15 -12.24 -6.77
N THR A 144 16.76 -13.48 -6.57
CA THR A 144 17.32 -14.61 -7.29
C THR A 144 16.59 -14.77 -8.62
N LYS A 145 17.33 -14.62 -9.74
CA LYS A 145 16.79 -14.91 -11.06
C LYS A 145 16.47 -16.40 -11.20
N ILE A 146 15.27 -16.69 -11.69
CA ILE A 146 14.80 -18.05 -11.98
C ILE A 146 14.53 -18.21 -13.48
N GLU A 147 14.82 -19.40 -14.00
CA GLU A 147 14.66 -19.72 -15.42
C GLU A 147 13.22 -20.12 -15.78
N ASN A 148 12.44 -20.57 -14.80
CA ASN A 148 11.04 -20.94 -14.96
C ASN A 148 10.23 -20.56 -13.71
N LEU A 149 8.91 -20.67 -13.82
CA LEU A 149 7.96 -20.25 -12.79
C LEU A 149 7.45 -21.39 -11.91
N ASP A 150 8.07 -22.58 -11.97
CA ASP A 150 7.52 -23.77 -11.29
C ASP A 150 7.44 -23.57 -9.77
N VAL A 151 8.49 -23.02 -9.16
CA VAL A 151 8.50 -22.69 -7.72
C VAL A 151 7.41 -21.69 -7.35
N VAL A 152 7.19 -20.67 -8.18
CA VAL A 152 6.16 -19.66 -7.98
C VAL A 152 4.77 -20.27 -8.12
N LYS A 153 4.55 -21.07 -9.16
CA LYS A 153 3.27 -21.76 -9.41
C LYS A 153 2.91 -22.71 -8.27
N ASP A 154 3.90 -23.45 -7.78
CA ASP A 154 3.71 -24.37 -6.66
C ASP A 154 3.39 -23.59 -5.37
N ALA A 155 4.12 -22.51 -5.05
CA ALA A 155 3.86 -21.67 -3.89
C ALA A 155 2.45 -21.06 -3.92
N PHE A 156 2.02 -20.56 -5.07
CA PHE A 156 0.70 -19.93 -5.26
C PHE A 156 -0.46 -20.93 -5.40
N GLN A 157 -0.19 -22.24 -5.36
CA GLN A 157 -1.23 -23.29 -5.30
C GLN A 157 -2.29 -23.16 -6.41
N GLY A 158 -1.86 -22.87 -7.64
CA GLY A 158 -2.76 -22.70 -8.81
C GLY A 158 -3.32 -21.28 -8.99
N TYR A 159 -3.27 -20.41 -7.98
CA TYR A 159 -3.71 -19.02 -8.13
C TYR A 159 -2.80 -18.20 -9.04
N TYR A 160 -1.56 -18.65 -9.28
CA TYR A 160 -0.64 -17.95 -10.17
C TYR A 160 -1.19 -17.81 -11.60
N SER A 161 -2.02 -18.73 -12.06
CA SER A 161 -2.66 -18.66 -13.38
C SER A 161 -3.46 -17.36 -13.61
N TYR A 162 -4.03 -16.79 -12.57
CA TYR A 162 -4.73 -15.50 -12.66
C TYR A 162 -3.78 -14.33 -12.93
N ILE A 163 -2.54 -14.39 -12.41
CA ILE A 163 -1.48 -13.41 -12.71
C ILE A 163 -1.00 -13.57 -14.15
N GLU A 164 -0.78 -14.81 -14.62
CA GLU A 164 -0.44 -15.10 -16.02
C GLU A 164 -1.48 -14.54 -16.98
N ASP A 165 -2.74 -14.78 -16.69
CA ASP A 165 -3.86 -14.26 -17.48
C ASP A 165 -3.91 -12.72 -17.47
N PHE A 166 -3.65 -12.09 -16.32
CA PHE A 166 -3.58 -10.63 -16.22
C PHE A 166 -2.47 -10.06 -17.09
N ILE A 167 -1.28 -10.67 -17.07
CA ILE A 167 -0.14 -10.28 -17.92
C ILE A 167 -0.48 -10.50 -19.40
N ASN A 168 -1.12 -11.59 -19.74
CA ASN A 168 -1.55 -11.88 -21.12
C ASN A 168 -2.59 -10.87 -21.61
N ASP A 169 -3.51 -10.44 -20.75
CA ASP A 169 -4.47 -9.38 -21.08
C ASP A 169 -3.77 -8.02 -21.24
N MET A 170 -2.76 -7.72 -20.43
CA MET A 170 -1.92 -6.53 -20.62
C MET A 170 -1.20 -6.55 -21.97
N LYS A 171 -0.67 -7.69 -22.42
CA LYS A 171 -0.03 -7.80 -23.75
C LYS A 171 -1.01 -7.52 -24.90
N LYS A 172 -2.29 -7.85 -24.75
CA LYS A 172 -3.32 -7.51 -25.74
C LYS A 172 -3.58 -6.01 -25.81
N VAL A 173 -3.58 -5.34 -24.65
CA VAL A 173 -3.81 -3.88 -24.53
C VAL A 173 -2.57 -3.07 -24.91
N PHE A 174 -1.40 -3.59 -24.57
CA PHE A 174 -0.08 -2.98 -24.83
C PHE A 174 0.77 -3.91 -25.71
N PRO A 175 0.50 -3.97 -27.04
CA PRO A 175 1.15 -4.94 -27.91
C PRO A 175 2.68 -4.83 -27.98
N THR A 176 3.22 -3.65 -27.69
CA THR A 176 4.68 -3.42 -27.66
C THR A 176 5.37 -4.05 -26.45
N LEU A 177 4.61 -4.49 -25.45
CA LEU A 177 5.14 -5.10 -24.24
C LEU A 177 5.81 -6.45 -24.54
N GLU A 178 5.17 -7.28 -25.39
CA GLU A 178 5.67 -8.61 -25.77
C GLU A 178 6.28 -9.37 -24.57
N ASP A 179 7.60 -9.61 -24.62
CA ASP A 179 8.37 -10.27 -23.56
C ASP A 179 9.32 -9.30 -22.80
N ASP A 180 9.22 -7.98 -23.06
CA ASP A 180 10.05 -6.94 -22.42
C ASP A 180 9.49 -6.53 -21.05
N TRP A 181 9.37 -7.51 -20.14
CA TRP A 181 8.87 -7.33 -18.77
C TRP A 181 9.53 -8.30 -17.79
N GLY A 182 9.41 -8.02 -16.52
CA GLY A 182 9.82 -8.90 -15.44
C GLY A 182 8.89 -8.83 -14.24
N ILE A 183 8.96 -9.83 -13.38
CA ILE A 183 8.24 -9.86 -12.10
C ILE A 183 9.18 -10.21 -10.97
N TYR A 184 9.00 -9.52 -9.84
CA TYR A 184 9.60 -9.86 -8.56
C TYR A 184 8.54 -10.51 -7.68
N VAL A 185 8.91 -11.56 -6.97
CA VAL A 185 7.98 -12.39 -6.18
C VAL A 185 8.57 -12.64 -4.80
N PRO A 186 7.78 -12.45 -3.74
CA PRO A 186 6.38 -12.03 -3.67
C PRO A 186 6.20 -10.51 -3.53
N GLU A 187 5.03 -9.99 -3.89
CA GLU A 187 4.51 -8.76 -3.33
C GLU A 187 3.29 -9.08 -2.46
N VAL A 188 3.30 -8.60 -1.23
CA VAL A 188 2.25 -8.90 -0.26
C VAL A 188 1.78 -7.62 0.43
N LYS A 189 0.48 -7.47 0.51
CA LYS A 189 -0.16 -6.51 1.39
C LYS A 189 -0.82 -7.27 2.52
N TYR A 190 -0.12 -7.35 3.64
CA TYR A 190 -0.68 -7.95 4.84
C TYR A 190 -1.79 -7.05 5.39
N LEU A 191 -2.95 -7.66 5.61
CA LEU A 191 -4.07 -7.07 6.31
C LEU A 191 -4.32 -7.94 7.54
N ALA A 192 -4.00 -7.43 8.73
CA ALA A 192 -4.34 -8.12 9.96
C ALA A 192 -5.86 -8.13 10.14
N PRO A 193 -6.40 -9.08 10.91
CA PRO A 193 -7.77 -9.01 11.38
C PRO A 193 -8.06 -7.64 11.99
N GLU A 194 -9.21 -7.08 11.71
CA GLU A 194 -9.63 -5.79 12.28
C GLU A 194 -10.47 -5.99 13.51
N PRO A 195 -10.30 -5.19 14.57
CA PRO A 195 -11.22 -5.21 15.70
C PRO A 195 -12.61 -4.74 15.25
N LEU A 196 -13.66 -5.37 15.77
CA LEU A 196 -15.02 -4.92 15.53
C LEU A 196 -15.28 -3.60 16.27
N VAL A 197 -15.49 -2.54 15.50
CA VAL A 197 -15.75 -1.20 16.01
C VAL A 197 -17.13 -0.71 15.60
N ASN A 198 -17.64 0.26 16.34
CA ASN A 198 -18.75 1.07 15.92
C ASN A 198 -18.23 2.10 14.88
N TYR A 199 -18.64 1.97 13.63
CA TYR A 199 -18.14 2.84 12.55
C TYR A 199 -18.60 4.31 12.63
N LYS A 200 -19.44 4.67 13.62
CA LYS A 200 -19.82 6.08 13.84
C LYS A 200 -18.76 6.84 14.63
N ASP A 201 -18.08 6.16 15.54
CA ASP A 201 -17.14 6.76 16.47
C ASP A 201 -15.83 5.99 16.60
N LEU A 202 -15.67 4.89 15.87
CA LEU A 202 -14.51 4.01 15.86
C LEU A 202 -14.17 3.42 17.24
N SER A 203 -15.14 3.40 18.18
CA SER A 203 -15.00 2.77 19.48
C SER A 203 -15.15 1.24 19.38
N LEU A 204 -14.46 0.52 20.26
CA LEU A 204 -14.67 -0.93 20.39
C LEU A 204 -16.07 -1.21 20.94
N THR A 205 -16.77 -2.18 20.35
CA THR A 205 -18.07 -2.61 20.84
C THR A 205 -18.03 -3.15 22.28
N LYS A 206 -16.91 -3.81 22.65
CA LYS A 206 -16.69 -4.36 24.00
C LYS A 206 -16.19 -3.31 25.01
N TYR A 207 -15.47 -2.31 24.53
CA TYR A 207 -14.85 -1.24 25.35
C TYR A 207 -15.11 0.12 24.71
N PRO A 208 -16.25 0.78 24.98
CA PRO A 208 -16.64 2.02 24.29
C PRO A 208 -15.69 3.21 24.46
N ASN A 209 -14.82 3.16 25.47
CA ASN A 209 -13.80 4.20 25.71
C ASN A 209 -12.47 3.93 25.01
N VAL A 210 -12.38 2.85 24.21
CA VAL A 210 -11.20 2.48 23.46
C VAL A 210 -11.50 2.59 21.97
N HIS A 211 -10.65 3.30 21.25
CA HIS A 211 -10.79 3.57 19.83
C HIS A 211 -9.61 2.99 19.05
N PHE A 212 -9.89 2.39 17.92
CA PHE A 212 -8.88 2.02 16.93
C PHE A 212 -9.00 2.94 15.72
N VAL A 213 -7.87 3.41 15.19
CA VAL A 213 -7.85 4.38 14.09
C VAL A 213 -6.77 4.05 13.07
N GLY A 214 -6.91 4.60 11.87
CA GLY A 214 -5.92 4.52 10.81
C GLY A 214 -5.65 3.09 10.34
N ASP A 215 -4.39 2.70 10.26
CA ASP A 215 -3.97 1.40 9.71
C ASP A 215 -4.46 0.21 10.54
N ALA A 216 -4.75 0.42 11.83
CA ALA A 216 -5.35 -0.60 12.69
C ALA A 216 -6.79 -1.01 12.26
N LEU A 217 -7.45 -0.17 11.46
CA LEU A 217 -8.72 -0.44 10.80
C LEU A 217 -8.57 -0.51 9.28
N SER A 218 -7.41 -0.92 8.79
CA SER A 218 -7.08 -0.97 7.35
C SER A 218 -7.35 0.35 6.58
N ALA A 219 -7.51 1.46 7.30
CA ALA A 219 -7.69 2.79 6.73
C ALA A 219 -6.32 3.35 6.32
N ARG A 220 -5.85 2.92 5.16
CA ARG A 220 -4.51 3.24 4.67
C ARG A 220 -4.46 4.58 3.95
N GLY A 221 -3.32 5.25 4.13
CA GLY A 221 -3.04 6.55 3.57
C GLY A 221 -3.13 7.67 4.61
N ILE A 222 -2.21 8.63 4.51
CA ILE A 222 -2.04 9.71 5.49
C ILE A 222 -3.35 10.48 5.72
N SER A 223 -4.05 10.85 4.64
CA SER A 223 -5.29 11.61 4.72
C SER A 223 -6.42 10.85 5.41
N VAL A 224 -6.58 9.56 5.09
CA VAL A 224 -7.67 8.74 5.67
C VAL A 224 -7.35 8.43 7.14
N SER A 225 -6.11 8.06 7.44
CA SER A 225 -5.68 7.83 8.83
C SER A 225 -5.80 9.10 9.68
N GLY A 226 -5.47 10.26 9.10
CA GLY A 226 -5.64 11.56 9.75
C GLY A 226 -7.11 11.88 10.02
N ALA A 227 -7.99 11.62 9.06
CA ALA A 227 -9.43 11.82 9.24
C ALA A 227 -10.01 10.93 10.37
N HIS A 228 -9.58 9.66 10.48
CA HIS A 228 -9.93 8.80 11.60
C HIS A 228 -9.49 9.40 12.95
N GLY A 229 -8.24 9.88 13.03
CA GLY A 229 -7.73 10.52 14.24
C GLY A 229 -8.52 11.77 14.61
N THR A 230 -8.83 12.63 13.63
CA THR A 230 -9.65 13.83 13.85
C THR A 230 -11.05 13.48 14.34
N LEU A 231 -11.72 12.51 13.70
CA LEU A 231 -13.06 12.05 14.08
C LEU A 231 -13.10 11.61 15.55
N VAL A 232 -12.13 10.81 15.98
CA VAL A 232 -12.07 10.33 17.37
C VAL A 232 -11.72 11.46 18.34
N ALA A 233 -10.80 12.34 17.98
CA ALA A 233 -10.44 13.48 18.80
C ALA A 233 -11.64 14.42 19.04
N GLU A 234 -12.41 14.73 17.99
CA GLU A 234 -13.62 15.55 18.08
C GLU A 234 -14.71 14.93 18.98
N GLN A 235 -14.72 13.62 19.07
CA GLN A 235 -15.69 12.91 19.93
C GLN A 235 -15.27 12.80 21.39
N ILE A 236 -13.97 12.61 21.63
CA ILE A 236 -13.42 12.53 23.00
C ILE A 236 -13.39 13.92 23.65
N LEU A 237 -13.04 14.93 22.87
CA LEU A 237 -12.99 16.33 23.31
C LEU A 237 -14.19 17.07 22.72
N SER A 238 -14.81 17.97 23.50
CA SER A 238 -15.70 18.94 22.89
C SER A 238 -14.88 19.76 21.88
N LEU A 239 -15.50 20.19 20.78
CA LEU A 239 -14.81 21.01 19.77
C LEU A 239 -14.18 22.28 20.40
N GLU A 240 -14.82 22.86 21.42
CA GLU A 240 -14.32 23.99 22.20
C GLU A 240 -13.04 23.63 22.97
N ASP A 241 -13.04 22.48 23.66
CA ASP A 241 -11.86 22.01 24.40
C ASP A 241 -10.70 21.73 23.47
N ALA A 242 -10.94 21.09 22.34
CA ALA A 242 -9.90 20.81 21.33
C ALA A 242 -9.31 22.10 20.73
N ILE A 243 -10.15 23.11 20.46
CA ILE A 243 -9.70 24.42 19.98
C ILE A 243 -8.90 25.15 21.08
N ASN A 244 -9.36 25.14 22.32
CA ASN A 244 -8.68 25.78 23.43
C ASN A 244 -7.33 25.12 23.72
N ASP A 245 -7.25 23.80 23.72
CA ASP A 245 -6.00 23.06 23.88
C ASP A 245 -5.03 23.37 22.76
N PHE A 246 -5.49 23.39 21.51
CA PHE A 246 -4.66 23.75 20.36
C PHE A 246 -4.13 25.18 20.42
N LEU A 247 -4.98 26.16 20.80
CA LEU A 247 -4.60 27.57 20.90
C LEU A 247 -3.69 27.83 22.10
N ASN A 248 -3.77 27.03 23.16
CA ASN A 248 -2.96 27.17 24.36
C ASN A 248 -1.67 26.35 24.34
N ASP A 249 -1.48 25.48 23.32
CA ASP A 249 -0.24 24.72 23.17
C ASP A 249 0.92 25.66 22.84
N PRO A 250 1.99 25.67 23.64
CA PRO A 250 3.17 26.50 23.40
C PRO A 250 3.83 26.28 22.04
N VAL A 251 3.66 25.10 21.45
CA VAL A 251 4.17 24.78 20.11
C VAL A 251 3.38 25.52 19.04
N ASN A 252 2.07 25.64 19.21
CA ASN A 252 1.18 26.28 18.23
C ASN A 252 1.14 27.81 18.38
N ASN A 253 1.53 28.32 19.53
CA ASN A 253 1.63 29.78 19.82
C ASN A 253 2.96 30.39 19.37
N LYS A 254 3.86 29.65 18.76
CA LYS A 254 5.10 30.18 18.20
C LYS A 254 4.81 30.99 16.94
N GLU A 255 5.54 32.10 16.79
CA GLU A 255 5.51 32.87 15.56
C GLU A 255 5.84 31.99 14.35
N PRO A 256 5.20 32.22 13.20
CA PRO A 256 5.37 31.33 12.02
C PRO A 256 6.81 31.09 11.57
N HIS A 257 7.73 32.01 11.85
CA HIS A 257 9.16 31.87 11.55
C HIS A 257 9.90 30.93 12.51
N GLU A 258 9.32 30.61 13.65
CA GLU A 258 9.87 29.67 14.65
C GLU A 258 9.40 28.23 14.42
N MET A 259 8.44 28.05 13.50
CA MET A 259 7.86 26.75 13.16
C MET A 259 8.55 26.15 11.95
N GLY A 260 8.90 24.88 12.02
CA GLY A 260 9.38 24.14 10.85
C GLY A 260 8.34 24.08 9.73
N ASP A 261 8.78 23.83 8.48
CA ASP A 261 7.92 23.90 7.30
C ASP A 261 6.67 22.98 7.35
N ILE A 262 6.74 21.89 8.10
CA ILE A 262 5.60 20.97 8.28
C ILE A 262 4.49 21.63 9.10
N HIS A 263 4.84 22.36 10.16
CA HIS A 263 3.86 23.08 11.00
C HIS A 263 3.24 24.28 10.26
N LYS A 264 4.02 24.99 9.45
CA LYS A 264 3.50 26.10 8.61
C LYS A 264 2.42 25.62 7.65
N ASN A 265 2.62 24.44 7.04
CA ASN A 265 1.65 23.87 6.10
C ASN A 265 0.37 23.39 6.80
N LEU A 266 0.45 22.88 8.03
CA LEU A 266 -0.70 22.46 8.82
C LEU A 266 -1.54 23.68 9.26
N ILE A 267 -0.91 24.72 9.75
CA ILE A 267 -1.62 25.95 10.19
C ILE A 267 -2.17 26.72 8.99
N GLY A 268 -1.43 26.80 7.87
CA GLY A 268 -1.92 27.39 6.62
C GLY A 268 -3.14 26.70 6.03
N GLY A 269 -3.31 25.40 6.31
CA GLY A 269 -4.51 24.62 5.93
C GLY A 269 -5.73 24.85 6.84
N LEU A 270 -5.52 25.23 8.10
CA LEU A 270 -6.58 25.49 9.07
C LEU A 270 -7.08 26.94 9.07
N THR A 271 -6.24 27.88 8.68
CA THR A 271 -6.65 29.29 8.49
C THR A 271 -7.23 29.49 7.09
N MET A 272 -8.50 29.17 6.90
CA MET A 272 -9.24 29.65 5.74
C MET A 272 -9.33 31.19 5.80
N PRO A 273 -8.93 31.92 4.77
CA PRO A 273 -9.13 33.38 4.74
C PRO A 273 -10.62 33.69 4.87
N LYS A 274 -10.98 34.55 5.81
CA LYS A 274 -12.37 34.98 6.08
C LYS A 274 -13.11 35.56 4.86
N GLU A 275 -12.41 35.78 3.73
CA GLU A 275 -12.98 36.39 2.53
C GLU A 275 -13.73 35.42 1.58
N ASN A 276 -13.66 34.11 1.79
CA ASN A 276 -14.29 33.13 0.88
C ASN A 276 -15.62 32.52 1.35
N THR A 277 -16.11 32.86 2.55
CA THR A 277 -17.40 32.35 3.06
C THR A 277 -18.63 32.95 2.37
N ASN A 278 -18.47 34.06 1.64
CA ASN A 278 -19.58 34.76 0.95
C ASN A 278 -19.82 34.32 -0.51
N LYS A 279 -19.11 33.32 -1.03
CA LYS A 279 -19.31 32.84 -2.42
C LYS A 279 -20.03 31.48 -2.54
N LEU A 280 -20.42 30.86 -1.43
CA LEU A 280 -21.14 29.57 -1.44
C LEU A 280 -22.66 29.69 -1.32
N ASN A 281 -23.20 30.91 -1.31
CA ASN A 281 -24.63 31.19 -1.27
C ASN A 281 -25.09 31.96 -2.54
N ARG A 282 -24.78 31.44 -3.71
CA ARG A 282 -25.50 31.79 -4.93
C ARG A 282 -25.65 30.58 -5.84
#